data_2eb5b683aba84bc7cdc3965acc212fe1
#
_entry.id   2eb5b683aba84bc7cdc3965acc212fe1
#
_cell.length_a   1.000
_cell.length_b   1.000
_cell.length_c   1.000
_cell.angle_alpha   90.00
_cell.angle_beta   90.00
_cell.angle_gamma   90.00
#
_symmetry.space_group_name_H-M   'P 1'
#
loop_
_entity.id
_entity.type
_entity.pdbx_description
1 polymer ?
#
loop_
_entity_poly.entity_id
_entity_poly.type
_entity_poly.pdbx_seq_one_letter_code
_entity_poly.pdbx_strand_id
1 'polypeptide(L)' 'MFEKTTVVDRIEVLADQTVAVRYVVTVTEDGQPFAEQIKGNYIRPGDDYSAEDAKVQAVCALVHTPEAIAIYNTPKTPA' A
#
# COMPACT_ATOMS: atom_id res chain seq x y z
N MET A 1 16.49 20.33 14.34
CA MET A 1 15.04 19.99 14.25
C MET A 1 14.89 18.72 13.45
N PHE A 2 14.13 17.78 13.97
CA PHE A 2 13.85 16.53 13.26
C PHE A 2 12.70 16.73 12.27
N GLU A 3 12.89 16.23 11.07
CA GLU A 3 11.84 16.18 10.05
C GLU A 3 11.61 14.74 9.66
N LYS A 4 10.34 14.39 9.48
CA LYS A 4 9.94 13.04 9.10
C LYS A 4 9.29 13.10 7.72
N THR A 5 9.81 12.34 6.80
CA THR A 5 9.28 12.24 5.45
C THR A 5 8.89 10.80 5.17
N THR A 6 7.68 10.61 4.66
CA THR A 6 7.19 9.28 4.27
C THR A 6 7.01 9.26 2.76
N VAL A 7 7.65 8.31 2.11
CA VAL A 7 7.60 8.16 0.65
C VAL A 7 7.14 6.75 0.30
N VAL A 8 6.27 6.64 -0.68
CA VAL A 8 5.92 5.34 -1.25
C VAL A 8 7.08 4.88 -2.12
N ASP A 9 7.72 3.80 -1.71
CA ASP A 9 8.89 3.26 -2.40
C ASP A 9 8.51 2.20 -3.44
N ARG A 10 7.47 1.43 -3.16
CA ARG A 10 7.06 0.35 -4.04
C ARG A 10 5.55 0.11 -3.93
N ILE A 11 4.93 -0.12 -5.08
CA ILE A 11 3.54 -0.57 -5.16
C ILE A 11 3.54 -1.80 -6.07
N GLU A 12 3.01 -2.91 -5.57
CA GLU A 12 2.95 -4.15 -6.33
C GLU A 12 1.52 -4.69 -6.28
N VAL A 13 1.00 -5.06 -7.43
CA VAL A 13 -0.33 -5.67 -7.53
C VAL A 13 -0.14 -7.17 -7.66
N LEU A 14 -0.68 -7.91 -6.71
CA LEU A 14 -0.57 -9.37 -6.69
C LEU A 14 -1.66 -10.00 -7.56
N ALA A 15 -1.55 -11.29 -7.79
CA ALA A 15 -2.46 -12.00 -8.70
C ALA A 15 -3.92 -11.93 -8.28
N ASP A 16 -4.19 -11.83 -6.97
CA ASP A 16 -5.55 -11.73 -6.43
C ASP A 16 -6.02 -10.28 -6.28
N GLN A 17 -5.29 -9.33 -6.86
CA GLN A 17 -5.52 -7.89 -6.81
C GLN A 17 -5.20 -7.27 -5.43
N THR A 18 -4.53 -8.00 -4.54
CA THR A 18 -4.01 -7.40 -3.32
C THR A 18 -2.89 -6.43 -3.69
N VAL A 19 -2.93 -5.23 -3.13
CA VAL A 19 -1.91 -4.21 -3.38
C VAL A 19 -0.91 -4.24 -2.24
N ALA A 20 0.33 -4.59 -2.55
CA ALA A 20 1.44 -4.57 -1.59
C ALA A 20 2.16 -3.24 -1.70
N VAL A 21 2.29 -2.54 -0.61
CA VAL A 21 2.87 -1.20 -0.57
C VAL A 21 4.07 -1.19 0.37
N ARG A 22 5.14 -0.56 -0.07
CA ARG A 22 6.29 -0.34 0.79
C ARG A 22 6.51 1.16 0.95
N TYR A 23 6.53 1.61 2.20
CA TYR A 23 6.82 2.99 2.55
C TYR A 23 8.22 3.09 3.13
N VAL A 24 8.94 4.13 2.77
CA VAL A 24 10.20 4.49 3.41
C VAL A 24 9.97 5.74 4.22
N VAL A 25 10.19 5.63 5.52
CA VAL A 25 10.08 6.76 6.44
C VAL A 25 11.50 7.22 6.77
N THR A 26 11.82 8.43 6.39
CA THR A 26 13.14 9.03 6.62
C THR A 26 13.02 10.11 7.67
N VAL A 27 13.84 10.04 8.68
CA VAL A 27 13.96 11.10 9.69
C VAL A 27 15.27 11.83 9.43
N THR A 28 15.20 13.14 9.27
CA THR A 28 16.39 13.98 9.08
C THR A 28 16.52 14.95 10.24
N GLU A 29 17.75 15.32 10.55
CA GLU A 29 18.06 16.37 11.51
C GLU A 29 18.90 17.40 10.80
N ASP A 30 18.40 18.64 10.74
CA ASP A 30 19.07 19.77 10.09
C ASP A 30 19.54 19.43 8.66
N GLY A 31 18.68 18.72 7.91
CA GLY A 31 18.96 18.35 6.53
C GLY A 31 19.82 17.11 6.37
N GLN A 32 20.29 16.51 7.46
CA GLN A 32 21.11 15.31 7.41
C GLN A 32 20.28 14.07 7.74
N PRO A 33 20.45 12.95 7.00
CA PRO A 33 19.77 11.72 7.34
C PRO A 33 20.14 11.26 8.74
N PHE A 34 19.12 10.97 9.56
CA PHE A 34 19.32 10.51 10.93
C PHE A 34 18.90 9.04 11.07
N ALA A 35 17.74 8.69 10.54
CA ALA A 35 17.21 7.33 10.63
C ALA A 35 16.31 7.05 9.45
N GLU A 36 16.19 5.77 9.09
CA GLU A 36 15.31 5.33 8.03
C GLU A 36 14.59 4.08 8.49
N GLN A 37 13.30 3.99 8.21
CA GLN A 37 12.49 2.84 8.55
C GLN A 37 11.67 2.42 7.34
N ILE A 38 11.63 1.13 7.07
CA ILE A 38 10.82 0.58 5.99
C ILE A 38 9.58 -0.05 6.59
N LYS A 39 8.41 0.33 6.08
CA LYS A 39 7.12 -0.23 6.52
C LYS A 39 6.41 -0.83 5.33
N GLY A 40 5.79 -1.98 5.53
CA GLY A 40 5.00 -2.65 4.52
C GLY A 40 3.53 -2.70 4.90
N ASN A 41 2.67 -2.70 3.90
CA ASN A 41 1.25 -2.86 4.10
C ASN A 41 0.63 -3.61 2.93
N TYR A 42 -0.43 -4.36 3.19
CA TYR A 42 -1.18 -5.08 2.17
C TYR A 42 -2.62 -4.62 2.21
N ILE A 43 -3.13 -4.22 1.04
CA ILE A 43 -4.52 -3.76 0.91
C ILE A 43 -5.23 -4.77 0.04
N ARG A 44 -6.13 -5.55 0.65
CA ARG A 44 -6.90 -6.57 -0.03
C ARG A 44 -8.11 -5.95 -0.73
N PRO A 45 -8.62 -6.58 -1.80
CA PRO A 45 -9.86 -6.10 -2.42
C PRO A 45 -10.99 -5.99 -1.39
N GLY A 46 -11.60 -4.82 -1.31
CA GLY A 46 -12.63 -4.53 -0.33
C GLY A 46 -12.15 -3.81 0.93
N ASP A 47 -10.85 -3.75 1.16
CA ASP A 47 -10.31 -3.02 2.31
C ASP A 47 -10.42 -1.51 2.09
N ASP A 48 -10.55 -0.78 3.21
CA ASP A 48 -10.54 0.67 3.18
C ASP A 48 -9.11 1.17 2.97
N TYR A 49 -8.92 1.96 1.91
CA TYR A 49 -7.61 2.53 1.60
C TYR A 49 -7.60 4.06 1.65
N SER A 50 -8.61 4.65 2.30
CA SER A 50 -8.74 6.10 2.36
C SER A 50 -7.60 6.79 3.12
N ALA A 51 -6.93 6.07 4.01
CA ALA A 51 -5.80 6.60 4.78
C ALA A 51 -4.45 6.43 4.07
N GLU A 52 -4.43 5.78 2.90
CA GLU A 52 -3.21 5.53 2.17
C GLU A 52 -2.79 6.74 1.35
N ASP A 53 -1.52 6.74 0.89
CA ASP A 53 -1.01 7.77 0.00
C ASP A 53 -1.86 7.86 -1.27
N ALA A 54 -1.92 9.04 -1.89
CA ALA A 54 -2.73 9.27 -3.07
C ALA A 54 -2.40 8.32 -4.22
N LYS A 55 -1.12 7.97 -4.41
CA LYS A 55 -0.73 7.00 -5.43
C LYS A 55 -1.29 5.62 -5.13
N VAL A 56 -1.25 5.21 -3.86
CA VAL A 56 -1.79 3.93 -3.42
C VAL A 56 -3.29 3.89 -3.63
N GLN A 57 -3.97 4.97 -3.26
CA GLN A 57 -5.41 5.08 -3.48
C GLN A 57 -5.77 4.96 -4.96
N ALA A 58 -5.00 5.59 -5.84
CA ALA A 58 -5.24 5.53 -7.29
C ALA A 58 -5.07 4.11 -7.82
N VAL A 59 -4.03 3.39 -7.38
CA VAL A 59 -3.80 2.01 -7.79
C VAL A 59 -4.91 1.11 -7.26
N CYS A 60 -5.30 1.27 -6.00
CA CYS A 60 -6.39 0.49 -5.42
C CYS A 60 -7.70 0.73 -6.15
N ALA A 61 -8.02 1.98 -6.49
CA ALA A 61 -9.22 2.31 -7.23
C ALA A 61 -9.23 1.66 -8.62
N LEU A 62 -8.06 1.53 -9.23
CA LEU A 62 -7.94 0.91 -10.55
C LEU A 62 -8.16 -0.59 -10.49
N VAL A 63 -7.61 -1.28 -9.50
CA VAL A 63 -7.61 -2.75 -9.45
C VAL A 63 -8.68 -3.33 -8.54
N HIS A 64 -9.16 -2.58 -7.54
CA HIS A 64 -10.20 -3.04 -6.62
C HIS A 64 -11.59 -2.70 -7.16
N THR A 65 -11.90 -3.27 -8.32
CA THR A 65 -13.22 -3.12 -8.94
C THR A 65 -14.24 -3.98 -8.18
N PRO A 66 -15.55 -3.72 -8.34
CA PRO A 66 -16.57 -4.58 -7.75
C PRO A 66 -16.40 -6.05 -8.15
N GLU A 67 -15.97 -6.30 -9.39
CA GLU A 67 -15.71 -7.66 -9.87
C GLU A 67 -14.53 -8.30 -9.13
N ALA A 68 -13.44 -7.56 -8.96
CA ALA A 68 -12.27 -8.06 -8.25
C ALA A 68 -12.60 -8.37 -6.79
N ILE A 69 -13.38 -7.51 -6.15
CA ILE A 69 -13.82 -7.71 -4.76
C ILE A 69 -14.69 -8.96 -4.65
N ALA A 70 -15.62 -9.15 -5.59
CA ALA A 70 -16.49 -10.33 -5.60
C ALA A 70 -15.68 -11.61 -5.79
N ILE A 71 -14.71 -11.61 -6.69
CA ILE A 71 -13.85 -12.77 -6.93
C ILE A 71 -13.02 -13.09 -5.70
N TYR A 72 -12.45 -12.07 -5.06
CA TYR A 72 -11.64 -12.26 -3.87
C TYR A 72 -12.44 -12.86 -2.73
N ASN A 73 -13.70 -12.44 -2.58
CA ASN A 73 -14.58 -12.92 -1.51
C ASN A 73 -15.29 -14.24 -1.83
N THR A 74 -15.13 -14.74 -3.06
CA THR A 74 -15.73 -16.03 -3.43
C THR A 74 -14.94 -17.16 -2.78
N PRO A 75 -15.59 -18.08 -2.03
CA PRO A 75 -14.89 -19.20 -1.47
C PRO A 75 -14.23 -20.05 -2.55
N LYS A 76 -12.96 -20.38 -2.35
CA LYS A 76 -12.25 -21.28 -3.26
C LYS A 76 -12.76 -22.70 -3.08
N THR A 77 -13.28 -23.26 -4.15
CA THR A 77 -13.69 -24.66 -4.12
C THR A 77 -12.45 -25.51 -4.37
N PRO A 78 -12.13 -26.45 -3.47
CA PRO A 78 -11.02 -27.36 -3.70
C PRO A 78 -11.27 -28.15 -5.00
N ALA A 79 -10.24 -28.17 -5.83
CA ALA A 79 -10.32 -28.94 -7.06
C ALA A 79 -10.26 -30.44 -6.76
#